data_a6fba8982708848f5b289b92ec14c763
#
_entry.id   a6fba8982708848f5b289b92ec14c763
#
_cell.length_a   1.000
_cell.length_b   1.000
_cell.length_c   1.000
_cell.angle_alpha   90.00
_cell.angle_beta   90.00
_cell.angle_gamma   90.00
#
_symmetry.space_group_name_H-M   'P 1'
#
loop_
_entity.id
_entity.type
_entity.pdbx_description
1 polymer ?
#
loop_
_entity_poly.entity_id
_entity_poly.type
_entity_poly.pdbx_seq_one_letter_code
_entity_poly.pdbx_strand_id
1 'polypeptide(L)'
;DSKEATGSMGDDTPLAVLSDQYRPLSHYFRQNFSQVTNPPIDSLRENKVMSLRTRFGNLGNILNFNDLSKENIYVLDSPILSNSQFEKFKDYFKENYKIIECTFNKEDTLKVALDRIRSSAEIAAREGIKQIILTDKIIDENTLAIPMVLAVGAVNSHLIQKSLRGFISLNVQTGDVLDTHSYATLLGVGATTINPYLALDTICQRFEKNLFGKFDIEDCIKRYIKSVDNGLLKIMSKMGISVLSSYRGGCNFETVGLSRAIVAEFFPGLVSRISGIGLTGIEKKIRGIHAKAYQENVSVLPIGGLYKYRKNGETHQYQGKLIHMLQYAVTNNSYETYKKYTQEIYDLSPINLRDLVDFRKRYINEPINISEVEPVSEILQRFGSGSMSHGALSQEAHETLAIGMNRIKGASCSGEGGEDVKRAKPLENGDSANSRVKQIASARFGVTIDYLNNCNEIEIKIAQGAKPGEGGQLPGFKVTKDIAKLRHSTPGVTLISPPPHHDIYSIEDLAQLIYDLKQINPNARVGVKLVASTGVGTIAAGVAKAKADIILISGHSGGTGASPQTSIKYVGIPWEMGLTEANQILTLNNLRH
;
A
#
# COMPACT_ATOMS: atom_id res chain seq x y z
N ASP A 1 -3.33 18.70 12.25
CA ASP A 1 -4.64 18.02 12.12
C ASP A 1 -4.68 16.62 12.77
N SER A 2 -3.56 16.13 13.31
CA SER A 2 -3.44 14.76 13.87
C SER A 2 -3.85 13.66 12.90
N LYS A 3 -3.59 13.88 11.62
CA LYS A 3 -3.92 12.95 10.51
C LYS A 3 -2.75 12.88 9.55
N GLU A 4 -2.62 11.73 8.90
CA GLU A 4 -1.68 11.55 7.80
C GLU A 4 -2.07 12.42 6.60
N ALA A 5 -1.07 12.84 5.82
CA ALA A 5 -1.29 13.57 4.57
C ALA A 5 -2.07 12.70 3.58
N THR A 6 -3.02 13.33 2.88
CA THR A 6 -3.78 12.68 1.80
C THR A 6 -3.23 13.07 0.44
N GLY A 7 -3.23 12.10 -0.47
CA GLY A 7 -2.96 12.30 -1.87
C GLY A 7 -4.18 11.99 -2.73
N SER A 8 -4.10 12.35 -3.99
CA SER A 8 -5.06 11.98 -5.03
C SER A 8 -4.33 11.28 -6.18
N MET A 9 -5.08 10.67 -7.09
CA MET A 9 -4.56 9.82 -8.16
C MET A 9 -3.95 8.51 -7.61
N GLY A 10 -3.04 7.88 -8.35
CA GLY A 10 -2.33 6.68 -7.93
C GLY A 10 -0.84 6.93 -7.71
N ASP A 11 -0.10 5.87 -7.44
CA ASP A 11 1.37 5.91 -7.40
C ASP A 11 1.93 5.73 -8.82
N ASP A 12 2.68 6.70 -9.29
CA ASP A 12 3.35 6.70 -10.59
C ASP A 12 4.89 6.71 -10.46
N THR A 13 5.40 6.42 -9.26
CA THR A 13 6.83 6.33 -8.98
C THR A 13 7.34 4.89 -9.08
N PRO A 14 8.65 4.67 -9.32
CA PRO A 14 9.22 3.34 -9.41
C PRO A 14 9.04 2.53 -8.11
N LEU A 15 8.95 1.22 -8.26
CA LEU A 15 9.19 0.30 -7.15
C LEU A 15 10.58 0.59 -6.54
N ALA A 16 10.73 0.39 -5.22
CA ALA A 16 11.96 0.74 -4.51
C ALA A 16 13.23 0.12 -5.14
N VAL A 17 13.11 -1.10 -5.67
CA VAL A 17 14.22 -1.81 -6.34
C VAL A 17 14.56 -1.21 -7.70
N LEU A 18 13.63 -0.56 -8.38
CA LEU A 18 13.81 0.05 -9.70
C LEU A 18 14.20 1.53 -9.63
N SER A 19 14.13 2.14 -8.45
CA SER A 19 14.42 3.56 -8.28
C SER A 19 15.93 3.85 -8.38
N ASP A 20 16.26 4.89 -9.13
CA ASP A 20 17.62 5.46 -9.20
C ASP A 20 17.96 6.30 -7.96
N GLN A 21 16.95 6.67 -7.16
CA GLN A 21 17.12 7.39 -5.90
C GLN A 21 17.28 6.41 -4.73
N TYR A 22 17.87 6.90 -3.63
CA TYR A 22 17.88 6.11 -2.40
C TYR A 22 16.46 5.93 -1.88
N ARG A 23 16.09 4.68 -1.62
CA ARG A 23 14.82 4.30 -0.99
C ARG A 23 15.11 3.57 0.31
N PRO A 24 14.53 3.99 1.44
CA PRO A 24 14.65 3.25 2.71
C PRO A 24 14.23 1.79 2.57
N LEU A 25 14.81 0.92 3.38
CA LEU A 25 14.53 -0.52 3.29
C LEU A 25 13.05 -0.85 3.53
N SER A 26 12.35 -0.07 4.36
CA SER A 26 10.91 -0.19 4.56
C SER A 26 10.08 -0.10 3.27
N HIS A 27 10.56 0.63 2.26
CA HIS A 27 9.85 0.78 0.98
C HIS A 27 9.85 -0.49 0.10
N TYR A 28 10.65 -1.50 0.45
CA TYR A 28 10.61 -2.83 -0.18
C TYR A 28 9.52 -3.72 0.39
N PHE A 29 8.86 -3.30 1.48
CA PHE A 29 7.77 -4.02 2.13
C PHE A 29 6.44 -3.46 1.64
N ARG A 30 5.57 -4.34 1.14
CA ARG A 30 4.23 -4.00 0.65
C ARG A 30 3.21 -4.55 1.62
N GLN A 31 2.33 -3.69 2.13
CA GLN A 31 1.30 -4.08 3.10
C GLN A 31 0.29 -5.01 2.44
N ASN A 32 -0.03 -6.11 3.13
CA ASN A 32 -1.13 -6.97 2.80
C ASN A 32 -2.46 -6.36 3.29
N PHE A 33 -3.55 -6.85 2.75
CA PHE A 33 -4.91 -6.46 3.11
C PHE A 33 -5.88 -7.62 2.87
N SER A 34 -7.04 -7.58 3.54
CA SER A 34 -8.07 -8.61 3.40
C SER A 34 -8.97 -8.34 2.19
N GLN A 35 -9.34 -9.39 1.47
CA GLN A 35 -10.28 -9.39 0.35
C GLN A 35 -11.20 -10.59 0.44
N VAL A 36 -12.50 -10.41 0.22
CA VAL A 36 -13.57 -11.43 0.23
C VAL A 36 -13.78 -12.04 1.62
N THR A 37 -12.75 -12.68 2.18
CA THR A 37 -12.77 -13.30 3.52
C THR A 37 -11.97 -12.47 4.51
N ASN A 38 -12.18 -12.67 5.83
CA ASN A 38 -11.57 -11.89 6.91
C ASN A 38 -11.75 -10.37 6.66
N PRO A 39 -12.98 -9.87 6.74
CA PRO A 39 -13.28 -8.53 6.31
C PRO A 39 -12.47 -7.48 7.08
N PRO A 40 -12.02 -6.40 6.41
CA PRO A 40 -11.39 -5.27 7.08
C PRO A 40 -12.34 -4.61 8.08
N ILE A 41 -11.77 -3.93 9.07
CA ILE A 41 -12.53 -3.12 10.01
C ILE A 41 -12.83 -1.77 9.34
N ASP A 42 -14.09 -1.34 9.36
CA ASP A 42 -14.47 -0.06 8.76
C ASP A 42 -14.03 1.15 9.62
N SER A 43 -13.89 2.31 8.98
CA SER A 43 -13.39 3.53 9.60
C SER A 43 -14.27 4.06 10.75
N LEU A 44 -15.53 3.68 10.82
CA LEU A 44 -16.44 4.09 11.89
C LEU A 44 -16.23 3.28 13.17
N ARG A 45 -15.78 2.04 13.04
CA ARG A 45 -15.54 1.12 14.17
C ARG A 45 -14.09 1.12 14.67
N GLU A 46 -13.11 1.57 13.87
CA GLU A 46 -11.68 1.54 14.24
C GLU A 46 -11.42 2.00 15.68
N ASN A 47 -11.88 3.19 16.04
CA ASN A 47 -11.65 3.75 17.38
C ASN A 47 -12.35 3.02 18.52
N LYS A 48 -13.35 2.20 18.22
CA LYS A 48 -14.16 1.48 19.23
C LYS A 48 -13.63 0.07 19.50
N VAL A 49 -13.13 -0.61 18.46
CA VAL A 49 -12.79 -2.03 18.54
C VAL A 49 -11.28 -2.30 18.44
N MET A 50 -10.47 -1.28 18.12
CA MET A 50 -9.03 -1.44 17.93
C MET A 50 -8.21 -0.82 19.06
N SER A 51 -7.04 -1.38 19.32
CA SER A 51 -6.14 -0.92 20.37
C SER A 51 -4.66 -1.04 19.98
N LEU A 52 -3.91 0.03 20.22
CA LEU A 52 -2.45 0.08 20.11
C LEU A 52 -1.77 -0.18 21.46
N ARG A 53 -2.51 -0.52 22.51
CA ARG A 53 -1.95 -0.76 23.83
C ARG A 53 -0.82 -1.77 23.79
N THR A 54 0.30 -1.37 24.36
CA THR A 54 1.51 -2.18 24.48
C THR A 54 1.77 -2.46 25.94
N ARG A 55 1.93 -3.73 26.28
CA ARG A 55 2.16 -4.19 27.64
C ARG A 55 3.54 -4.81 27.74
N PHE A 56 4.20 -4.57 28.86
CA PHE A 56 5.52 -5.10 29.19
C PHE A 56 5.43 -5.94 30.48
N GLY A 57 6.07 -7.07 30.45
CA GLY A 57 6.08 -8.02 31.54
C GLY A 57 5.46 -9.35 31.15
N ASN A 58 5.86 -10.39 31.88
CA ASN A 58 5.30 -11.73 31.75
C ASN A 58 4.00 -11.80 32.56
N LEU A 59 2.91 -12.18 31.90
CA LEU A 59 1.62 -12.42 32.60
C LEU A 59 1.65 -13.67 33.49
N GLY A 60 2.75 -14.43 33.48
CA GLY A 60 2.87 -15.67 34.21
C GLY A 60 1.85 -16.71 33.75
N ASN A 61 1.50 -17.63 34.62
CA ASN A 61 0.43 -18.57 34.36
C ASN A 61 -0.93 -17.88 34.55
N ILE A 62 -1.62 -17.59 33.44
CA ILE A 62 -2.93 -16.91 33.47
C ILE A 62 -4.01 -17.68 34.25
N LEU A 63 -3.83 -18.98 34.42
CA LEU A 63 -4.74 -19.83 35.23
C LEU A 63 -4.45 -19.75 36.73
N ASN A 64 -3.32 -19.18 37.13
CA ASN A 64 -3.00 -18.94 38.55
C ASN A 64 -3.47 -17.55 38.96
N PHE A 65 -4.64 -17.45 39.55
CA PHE A 65 -5.24 -16.18 39.98
C PHE A 65 -4.52 -15.53 41.19
N ASN A 66 -3.69 -16.26 41.90
CA ASN A 66 -2.94 -15.77 43.06
C ASN A 66 -1.53 -15.26 42.70
N ASP A 67 -1.18 -15.23 41.43
CA ASP A 67 0.12 -14.72 40.96
C ASP A 67 0.12 -13.20 40.94
N LEU A 68 0.69 -12.60 42.00
CA LEU A 68 0.82 -11.15 42.19
C LEU A 68 1.78 -10.48 41.19
N SER A 69 2.56 -11.24 40.43
CA SER A 69 3.43 -10.69 39.36
C SER A 69 2.64 -9.96 38.26
N LYS A 70 1.33 -10.21 38.17
CA LYS A 70 0.40 -9.56 37.23
C LYS A 70 0.06 -8.12 37.59
N GLU A 71 0.30 -7.69 38.83
CA GLU A 71 -0.07 -6.34 39.30
C GLU A 71 0.90 -5.25 38.86
N ASN A 72 2.12 -5.61 38.45
CA ASN A 72 3.18 -4.69 38.07
C ASN A 72 3.47 -4.71 36.56
N ILE A 73 2.44 -4.63 35.72
CA ILE A 73 2.60 -4.55 34.28
C ILE A 73 2.72 -3.09 33.85
N TYR A 74 3.84 -2.74 33.21
CA TYR A 74 3.98 -1.45 32.56
C TYR A 74 3.14 -1.40 31.27
N VAL A 75 2.27 -0.42 31.14
CA VAL A 75 1.33 -0.29 30.02
C VAL A 75 1.51 1.06 29.34
N LEU A 76 1.58 1.05 28.03
CA LEU A 76 1.59 2.22 27.16
C LEU A 76 0.36 2.19 26.25
N ASP A 77 -0.29 3.32 26.05
CA ASP A 77 -1.45 3.43 25.15
C ASP A 77 -1.04 3.48 23.67
N SER A 78 0.20 3.88 23.38
CA SER A 78 0.80 3.91 22.05
C SER A 78 2.15 3.19 22.05
N PRO A 79 2.54 2.52 20.95
CA PRO A 79 3.88 1.97 20.78
C PRO A 79 4.92 3.06 20.42
N ILE A 80 4.48 4.28 20.14
CA ILE A 80 5.35 5.40 19.75
C ILE A 80 5.64 6.27 20.98
N LEU A 81 6.90 6.40 21.32
CA LEU A 81 7.35 7.10 22.53
C LEU A 81 7.99 8.44 22.18
N SER A 82 7.54 9.51 22.85
CA SER A 82 8.29 10.77 22.85
C SER A 82 9.63 10.58 23.58
N ASN A 83 10.58 11.52 23.41
CA ASN A 83 11.87 11.45 24.11
C ASN A 83 11.68 11.38 25.64
N SER A 84 10.77 12.19 26.19
CA SER A 84 10.48 12.17 27.63
C SER A 84 9.86 10.85 28.12
N GLN A 85 8.97 10.25 27.32
CA GLN A 85 8.40 8.93 27.64
C GLN A 85 9.44 7.82 27.55
N PHE A 86 10.37 7.93 26.60
CA PHE A 86 11.45 6.96 26.41
C PHE A 86 12.43 7.00 27.61
N GLU A 87 12.77 8.18 28.13
CA GLU A 87 13.58 8.29 29.35
C GLU A 87 12.84 7.69 30.55
N LYS A 88 11.57 8.04 30.77
CA LYS A 88 10.74 7.43 31.82
C LYS A 88 10.65 5.90 31.72
N PHE A 89 10.62 5.38 30.50
CA PHE A 89 10.66 3.94 30.25
C PHE A 89 11.98 3.33 30.73
N LYS A 90 13.12 3.94 30.41
CA LYS A 90 14.44 3.50 30.90
C LYS A 90 14.53 3.56 32.41
N ASP A 91 14.08 4.65 33.03
CA ASP A 91 14.07 4.83 34.47
C ASP A 91 13.23 3.77 35.19
N TYR A 92 12.09 3.36 34.60
CA TYR A 92 11.23 2.31 35.15
C TYR A 92 11.94 0.94 35.18
N PHE A 93 12.60 0.57 34.08
CA PHE A 93 13.26 -0.73 33.96
C PHE A 93 14.67 -0.77 34.58
N LYS A 94 15.27 0.37 34.90
CA LYS A 94 16.59 0.51 35.51
C LYS A 94 17.66 -0.39 34.86
N GLU A 95 18.18 -1.37 35.58
CA GLU A 95 19.22 -2.30 35.11
C GLU A 95 18.67 -3.42 34.21
N ASN A 96 17.36 -3.53 34.05
CA ASN A 96 16.72 -4.58 33.23
C ASN A 96 16.64 -4.25 31.73
N TYR A 97 17.43 -3.29 31.26
CA TYR A 97 17.54 -3.03 29.80
C TYR A 97 19.00 -3.06 29.33
N LYS A 98 19.18 -3.40 28.04
CA LYS A 98 20.46 -3.34 27.34
C LYS A 98 20.31 -2.53 26.06
N ILE A 99 21.19 -1.56 25.86
CA ILE A 99 21.32 -0.82 24.61
C ILE A 99 22.26 -1.60 23.68
N ILE A 100 21.86 -1.78 22.43
CA ILE A 100 22.65 -2.38 21.37
C ILE A 100 22.71 -1.38 20.22
N GLU A 101 23.91 -0.93 19.88
CA GLU A 101 24.13 -0.02 18.78
C GLU A 101 24.04 -0.75 17.44
N CYS A 102 23.09 -0.31 16.62
CA CYS A 102 22.82 -0.80 15.28
C CYS A 102 23.60 0.00 14.23
N THR A 103 24.92 0.07 14.43
CA THR A 103 25.86 0.77 13.57
C THR A 103 27.04 -0.14 13.26
N PHE A 104 27.86 0.21 12.27
CA PHE A 104 29.09 -0.50 11.94
C PHE A 104 30.14 0.47 11.39
N ASN A 105 31.41 0.12 11.60
CA ASN A 105 32.51 0.90 11.06
C ASN A 105 32.59 0.73 9.54
N LYS A 106 33.00 1.76 8.82
CA LYS A 106 33.13 1.71 7.36
C LYS A 106 34.13 0.65 6.85
N GLU A 107 35.04 0.19 7.69
CA GLU A 107 35.94 -0.91 7.38
C GLU A 107 35.29 -2.30 7.54
N ASP A 108 34.23 -2.40 8.31
CA ASP A 108 33.47 -3.62 8.54
C ASP A 108 32.43 -3.88 7.44
N THR A 109 31.94 -5.11 7.37
CA THR A 109 30.80 -5.46 6.50
C THR A 109 29.49 -5.42 7.27
N LEU A 110 28.41 -5.15 6.56
CA LEU A 110 27.04 -5.20 7.12
C LEU A 110 26.74 -6.59 7.75
N LYS A 111 27.26 -7.68 7.14
CA LYS A 111 27.06 -9.03 7.67
C LYS A 111 27.68 -9.21 9.05
N VAL A 112 28.92 -8.80 9.24
CA VAL A 112 29.63 -8.87 10.54
C VAL A 112 28.87 -8.07 11.60
N ALA A 113 28.38 -6.89 11.24
CA ALA A 113 27.59 -6.06 12.14
C ALA A 113 26.26 -6.72 12.56
N LEU A 114 25.56 -7.36 11.62
CA LEU A 114 24.33 -8.10 11.92
C LEU A 114 24.58 -9.30 12.83
N ASP A 115 25.65 -10.05 12.62
CA ASP A 115 26.04 -11.17 13.48
C ASP A 115 26.39 -10.68 14.91
N ARG A 116 27.08 -9.52 15.03
CA ARG A 116 27.39 -8.87 16.31
C ARG A 116 26.11 -8.50 17.09
N ILE A 117 25.16 -7.81 16.46
CA ILE A 117 23.92 -7.40 17.17
C ILE A 117 23.07 -8.61 17.57
N ARG A 118 23.04 -9.67 16.77
CA ARG A 118 22.36 -10.95 17.10
C ARG A 118 22.97 -11.58 18.34
N SER A 119 24.32 -11.72 18.36
CA SER A 119 25.03 -12.30 19.50
C SER A 119 24.87 -11.47 20.76
N SER A 120 24.95 -10.14 20.66
CA SER A 120 24.73 -9.23 21.79
C SER A 120 23.33 -9.37 22.37
N ALA A 121 22.33 -9.53 21.52
CA ALA A 121 20.93 -9.72 21.95
C ALA A 121 20.72 -11.08 22.62
N GLU A 122 21.33 -12.15 22.10
CA GLU A 122 21.28 -13.49 22.70
C GLU A 122 21.94 -13.51 24.09
N ILE A 123 23.13 -12.90 24.24
CA ILE A 123 23.83 -12.80 25.52
C ILE A 123 22.96 -12.05 26.53
N ALA A 124 22.44 -10.87 26.18
CA ALA A 124 21.58 -10.10 27.06
C ALA A 124 20.33 -10.89 27.52
N ALA A 125 19.73 -11.66 26.61
CA ALA A 125 18.59 -12.52 26.91
C ALA A 125 18.93 -13.60 27.92
N ARG A 126 20.09 -14.25 27.76
CA ARG A 126 20.56 -15.30 28.66
C ARG A 126 20.98 -14.77 30.05
N GLU A 127 21.41 -13.51 30.08
CA GLU A 127 21.73 -12.80 31.34
C GLU A 127 20.46 -12.33 32.09
N GLY A 128 19.27 -12.53 31.53
CA GLY A 128 17.99 -12.19 32.17
C GLY A 128 17.51 -10.76 31.91
N ILE A 129 18.15 -10.03 31.01
CA ILE A 129 17.70 -8.71 30.59
C ILE A 129 16.32 -8.85 29.93
N LYS A 130 15.39 -7.98 30.30
CA LYS A 130 14.00 -8.02 29.80
C LYS A 130 13.72 -7.08 28.65
N GLN A 131 14.50 -6.00 28.51
CA GLN A 131 14.31 -4.97 27.52
C GLN A 131 15.59 -4.80 26.69
N ILE A 132 15.51 -5.01 25.39
CA ILE A 132 16.58 -4.64 24.46
C ILE A 132 16.18 -3.34 23.76
N ILE A 133 17.09 -2.39 23.70
CA ILE A 133 16.96 -1.12 22.99
C ILE A 133 17.93 -1.16 21.82
N LEU A 134 17.41 -1.23 20.60
CA LEU A 134 18.16 -1.10 19.37
C LEU A 134 18.24 0.37 18.99
N THR A 135 19.44 0.92 18.79
CA THR A 135 19.62 2.34 18.47
C THR A 135 20.59 2.57 17.30
N ASP A 136 20.26 3.55 16.47
CA ASP A 136 21.13 4.06 15.38
C ASP A 136 21.64 5.49 15.68
N LYS A 137 21.57 5.95 16.93
CA LYS A 137 21.79 7.35 17.27
C LYS A 137 23.24 7.80 17.10
N ILE A 138 24.20 6.90 17.24
CA ILE A 138 25.63 7.20 17.16
C ILE A 138 26.12 6.96 15.73
N ILE A 139 26.12 8.03 14.93
CA ILE A 139 26.56 8.03 13.54
C ILE A 139 27.58 9.16 13.36
N ASP A 140 28.69 8.86 12.71
CA ASP A 140 29.72 9.82 12.32
C ASP A 140 30.30 9.44 10.96
N GLU A 141 31.31 10.16 10.47
CA GLU A 141 31.92 9.90 9.16
C GLU A 141 32.42 8.46 8.97
N ASN A 142 32.82 7.78 10.04
CA ASN A 142 33.36 6.42 10.02
C ASN A 142 32.37 5.35 10.46
N THR A 143 31.23 5.74 11.02
CA THR A 143 30.22 4.88 11.64
C THR A 143 28.89 4.96 10.89
N LEU A 144 28.53 3.89 10.21
CA LEU A 144 27.33 3.78 9.37
C LEU A 144 26.19 3.14 10.15
N ALA A 145 24.95 3.60 9.89
CA ALA A 145 23.75 2.98 10.44
C ALA A 145 23.36 1.71 9.68
N ILE A 146 22.99 0.66 10.42
CA ILE A 146 22.26 -0.48 9.88
C ILE A 146 20.80 -0.04 9.69
N PRO A 147 20.15 -0.30 8.53
CA PRO A 147 18.73 -0.04 8.37
C PRO A 147 17.94 -0.69 9.50
N MET A 148 17.18 0.10 10.25
CA MET A 148 16.58 -0.37 11.50
C MET A 148 15.60 -1.54 11.29
N VAL A 149 14.88 -1.59 10.18
CA VAL A 149 14.03 -2.73 9.80
C VAL A 149 14.85 -4.02 9.71
N LEU A 150 16.07 -3.95 9.13
CA LEU A 150 16.97 -5.11 9.02
C LEU A 150 17.52 -5.51 10.38
N ALA A 151 17.91 -4.55 11.22
CA ALA A 151 18.42 -4.80 12.57
C ALA A 151 17.35 -5.49 13.44
N VAL A 152 16.11 -4.98 13.44
CA VAL A 152 14.98 -5.60 14.17
C VAL A 152 14.70 -7.00 13.63
N GLY A 153 14.62 -7.18 12.32
CA GLY A 153 14.39 -8.49 11.70
C GLY A 153 15.48 -9.51 12.06
N ALA A 154 16.75 -9.10 12.03
CA ALA A 154 17.88 -9.94 12.39
C ALA A 154 17.85 -10.39 13.85
N VAL A 155 17.61 -9.47 14.77
CA VAL A 155 17.55 -9.78 16.21
C VAL A 155 16.28 -10.60 16.52
N ASN A 156 15.11 -10.19 16.01
CA ASN A 156 13.86 -10.88 16.26
C ASN A 156 13.89 -12.33 15.76
N SER A 157 14.32 -12.57 14.51
CA SER A 157 14.40 -13.92 13.95
C SER A 157 15.40 -14.80 14.71
N HIS A 158 16.56 -14.26 15.09
CA HIS A 158 17.56 -14.96 15.87
C HIS A 158 17.04 -15.37 17.25
N LEU A 159 16.41 -14.45 17.97
CA LEU A 159 15.83 -14.75 19.29
C LEU A 159 14.67 -15.75 19.22
N ILE A 160 13.88 -15.75 18.14
CA ILE A 160 12.84 -16.77 17.90
C ILE A 160 13.50 -18.15 17.71
N GLN A 161 14.51 -18.25 16.86
CA GLN A 161 15.24 -19.50 16.60
C GLN A 161 15.89 -20.08 17.86
N LYS A 162 16.31 -19.22 18.79
CA LYS A 162 16.89 -19.59 20.08
C LYS A 162 15.85 -19.81 21.18
N SER A 163 14.57 -19.66 20.89
CA SER A 163 13.46 -19.72 21.87
C SER A 163 13.57 -18.68 23.00
N LEU A 164 14.21 -17.54 22.74
CA LEU A 164 14.43 -16.47 23.71
C LEU A 164 13.50 -15.28 23.54
N ARG A 165 12.84 -15.15 22.37
CA ARG A 165 12.03 -13.97 22.04
C ARG A 165 10.89 -13.69 23.02
N GLY A 166 10.30 -14.73 23.60
CA GLY A 166 9.20 -14.62 24.56
C GLY A 166 9.58 -13.96 25.90
N PHE A 167 10.87 -13.89 26.22
CA PHE A 167 11.38 -13.30 27.48
C PHE A 167 11.76 -11.82 27.34
N ILE A 168 11.80 -11.28 26.12
CA ILE A 168 12.38 -9.99 25.81
C ILE A 168 11.40 -9.13 24.99
N SER A 169 11.40 -7.82 25.29
CA SER A 169 10.82 -6.81 24.41
C SER A 169 11.94 -6.14 23.59
N LEU A 170 11.68 -5.90 22.30
CA LEU A 170 12.58 -5.18 21.40
C LEU A 170 12.09 -3.75 21.23
N ASN A 171 12.78 -2.80 21.83
CA ASN A 171 12.47 -1.38 21.74
C ASN A 171 13.44 -0.73 20.75
N VAL A 172 12.97 0.22 20.00
CA VAL A 172 13.75 0.85 18.92
C VAL A 172 13.87 2.34 19.18
N GLN A 173 15.09 2.87 19.09
CA GLN A 173 15.37 4.30 19.06
C GLN A 173 16.03 4.61 17.72
N THR A 174 15.33 5.29 16.80
CA THR A 174 15.82 5.39 15.41
C THR A 174 15.52 6.71 14.74
N GLY A 175 16.43 7.12 13.85
CA GLY A 175 16.22 8.16 12.86
C GLY A 175 15.64 7.67 11.52
N ASP A 176 15.49 6.34 11.31
CA ASP A 176 15.12 5.70 10.03
C ASP A 176 13.60 5.61 9.81
N VAL A 177 12.80 6.46 10.47
CA VAL A 177 11.34 6.50 10.29
C VAL A 177 10.90 7.81 9.64
N LEU A 178 10.35 7.72 8.43
CA LEU A 178 9.97 8.86 7.60
C LEU A 178 8.44 9.06 7.53
N ASP A 179 7.68 7.99 7.60
CA ASP A 179 6.23 7.95 7.41
C ASP A 179 5.59 6.85 8.26
N THR A 180 4.25 6.82 8.30
CA THR A 180 3.50 5.80 9.06
C THR A 180 3.83 4.38 8.61
N HIS A 181 4.17 4.17 7.35
CA HIS A 181 4.55 2.86 6.84
C HIS A 181 5.84 2.34 7.47
N SER A 182 6.84 3.21 7.69
CA SER A 182 8.10 2.84 8.36
C SER A 182 7.84 2.33 9.78
N TYR A 183 6.94 2.98 10.54
CA TYR A 183 6.52 2.50 11.87
C TYR A 183 5.82 1.13 11.80
N ALA A 184 4.87 1.00 10.86
CA ALA A 184 4.16 -0.26 10.67
C ALA A 184 5.10 -1.40 10.31
N THR A 185 6.11 -1.14 9.47
CA THR A 185 7.10 -2.14 9.08
C THR A 185 7.93 -2.60 10.27
N LEU A 186 8.45 -1.65 11.09
CA LEU A 186 9.21 -1.99 12.30
C LEU A 186 8.39 -2.84 13.28
N LEU A 187 7.15 -2.45 13.56
CA LEU A 187 6.25 -3.22 14.42
C LEU A 187 5.94 -4.60 13.81
N GLY A 188 5.67 -4.64 12.50
CA GLY A 188 5.35 -5.87 11.77
C GLY A 188 6.49 -6.88 11.72
N VAL A 189 7.75 -6.44 11.76
CA VAL A 189 8.92 -7.33 11.83
C VAL A 189 9.37 -7.64 13.26
N GLY A 190 8.70 -7.09 14.29
CA GLY A 190 8.88 -7.53 15.68
C GLY A 190 9.24 -6.46 16.70
N ALA A 191 9.35 -5.18 16.35
CA ALA A 191 9.57 -4.11 17.34
C ALA A 191 8.38 -4.01 18.33
N THR A 192 8.68 -3.74 19.58
CA THR A 192 7.67 -3.55 20.63
C THR A 192 7.27 -2.09 20.75
N THR A 193 8.25 -1.19 20.82
CA THR A 193 8.05 0.27 20.83
C THR A 193 9.07 0.97 19.94
N ILE A 194 8.78 2.21 19.57
CA ILE A 194 9.64 3.02 18.72
C ILE A 194 9.73 4.43 19.30
N ASN A 195 10.95 4.90 19.53
CA ASN A 195 11.28 6.28 19.80
C ASN A 195 11.89 6.91 18.52
N PRO A 196 11.13 7.76 17.82
CA PRO A 196 11.58 8.39 16.56
C PRO A 196 12.36 9.67 16.85
N TYR A 197 13.53 9.59 17.48
CA TYR A 197 14.25 10.75 18.00
C TYR A 197 14.47 11.85 16.94
N LEU A 198 14.88 11.49 15.73
CA LEU A 198 15.17 12.46 14.66
C LEU A 198 13.90 13.15 14.13
N ALA A 199 12.78 12.44 14.05
CA ALA A 199 11.51 13.05 13.68
C ALA A 199 11.03 14.04 14.75
N LEU A 200 11.22 13.70 16.03
CA LEU A 200 10.90 14.61 17.14
C LEU A 200 11.81 15.83 17.17
N ASP A 201 13.12 15.66 16.95
CA ASP A 201 14.07 16.77 16.84
C ASP A 201 13.76 17.68 15.64
N THR A 202 13.31 17.10 14.53
CA THR A 202 12.85 17.87 13.36
C THR A 202 11.61 18.72 13.70
N ILE A 203 10.68 18.20 14.52
CA ILE A 203 9.52 18.96 15.01
C ILE A 203 9.99 20.12 15.89
N CYS A 204 10.94 19.89 16.81
CA CYS A 204 11.51 20.93 17.66
C CYS A 204 12.14 22.06 16.82
N GLN A 205 12.99 21.73 15.84
CA GLN A 205 13.60 22.72 14.95
C GLN A 205 12.57 23.53 14.15
N ARG A 206 11.49 22.88 13.69
CA ARG A 206 10.41 23.56 12.98
C ARG A 206 9.60 24.46 13.91
N PHE A 207 9.42 24.06 15.16
CA PHE A 207 8.77 24.88 16.18
C PHE A 207 9.59 26.15 16.46
N GLU A 208 10.90 26.03 16.65
CA GLU A 208 11.82 27.16 16.83
C GLU A 208 11.76 28.17 15.66
N LYS A 209 11.49 27.66 14.44
CA LYS A 209 11.28 28.51 13.24
C LYS A 209 9.84 29.05 13.11
N ASN A 210 9.01 28.93 14.15
CA ASN A 210 7.61 29.40 14.19
C ASN A 210 6.71 28.85 13.07
N LEU A 211 6.97 27.60 12.60
CA LEU A 211 6.20 27.00 11.49
C LEU A 211 4.88 26.36 11.91
N PHE A 212 4.59 26.28 13.20
CA PHE A 212 3.37 25.63 13.74
C PHE A 212 2.35 26.60 14.33
N GLY A 213 2.54 27.90 14.15
CA GLY A 213 1.57 28.92 14.55
C GLY A 213 1.34 28.98 16.07
N LYS A 214 0.10 28.74 16.51
CA LYS A 214 -0.30 28.90 17.93
C LYS A 214 -0.06 27.66 18.81
N PHE A 215 0.40 26.55 18.25
CA PHE A 215 0.63 25.32 19.01
C PHE A 215 1.91 25.42 19.81
N ASP A 216 1.91 24.90 21.05
CA ASP A 216 3.13 24.67 21.80
C ASP A 216 3.85 23.40 21.34
N ILE A 217 5.08 23.18 21.81
CA ILE A 217 5.90 22.06 21.38
C ILE A 217 5.33 20.71 21.81
N GLU A 218 4.75 20.62 23.01
CA GLU A 218 4.12 19.40 23.49
C GLU A 218 2.90 19.02 22.65
N ASP A 219 2.08 20.02 22.30
CA ASP A 219 0.93 19.83 21.41
C ASP A 219 1.39 19.35 20.02
N CYS A 220 2.47 19.92 19.47
CA CYS A 220 3.02 19.48 18.19
C CYS A 220 3.43 18.00 18.24
N ILE A 221 4.16 17.59 19.28
CA ILE A 221 4.59 16.22 19.48
C ILE A 221 3.39 15.27 19.68
N LYS A 222 2.42 15.64 20.54
CA LYS A 222 1.20 14.86 20.75
C LYS A 222 0.41 14.65 19.46
N ARG A 223 0.27 15.70 18.66
CA ARG A 223 -0.43 15.63 17.35
C ARG A 223 0.30 14.77 16.35
N TYR A 224 1.62 14.80 16.35
CA TYR A 224 2.44 13.93 15.52
C TYR A 224 2.24 12.45 15.90
N ILE A 225 2.42 12.09 17.16
CA ILE A 225 2.20 10.74 17.66
C ILE A 225 0.78 10.28 17.36
N LYS A 226 -0.23 11.12 17.62
CA LYS A 226 -1.63 10.80 17.29
C LYS A 226 -1.87 10.56 15.81
N SER A 227 -1.16 11.28 14.94
CA SER A 227 -1.23 11.06 13.48
C SER A 227 -0.67 9.68 13.10
N VAL A 228 0.47 9.30 13.68
CA VAL A 228 1.07 7.96 13.47
C VAL A 228 0.15 6.87 14.02
N ASP A 229 -0.38 7.04 15.23
CA ASP A 229 -1.32 6.10 15.85
C ASP A 229 -2.56 5.86 14.97
N ASN A 230 -3.18 6.94 14.49
CA ASN A 230 -4.33 6.82 13.59
C ASN A 230 -3.97 6.10 12.28
N GLY A 231 -2.78 6.36 11.75
CA GLY A 231 -2.29 5.65 10.57
C GLY A 231 -2.02 4.16 10.82
N LEU A 232 -1.46 3.81 11.98
CA LEU A 232 -1.26 2.41 12.39
C LEU A 232 -2.59 1.67 12.54
N LEU A 233 -3.58 2.28 13.19
CA LEU A 233 -4.93 1.73 13.26
C LEU A 233 -5.50 1.50 11.86
N LYS A 234 -5.32 2.44 10.94
CA LYS A 234 -5.77 2.30 9.55
C LYS A 234 -5.06 1.15 8.82
N ILE A 235 -3.76 0.95 9.04
CA ILE A 235 -3.00 -0.16 8.43
C ILE A 235 -3.48 -1.51 8.99
N MET A 236 -3.66 -1.62 10.31
CA MET A 236 -4.16 -2.83 10.95
C MET A 236 -5.60 -3.17 10.54
N SER A 237 -6.45 -2.15 10.39
CA SER A 237 -7.85 -2.32 10.02
C SER A 237 -8.02 -3.00 8.66
N LYS A 238 -7.12 -2.76 7.70
CA LYS A 238 -7.13 -3.40 6.37
C LYS A 238 -6.98 -4.92 6.43
N MET A 239 -6.34 -5.42 7.48
CA MET A 239 -6.13 -6.85 7.73
C MET A 239 -7.21 -7.45 8.65
N GLY A 240 -8.13 -6.64 9.18
CA GLY A 240 -9.06 -7.06 10.22
C GLY A 240 -8.41 -7.30 11.59
N ILE A 241 -7.19 -6.79 11.82
CA ILE A 241 -6.44 -6.98 13.07
C ILE A 241 -6.80 -5.86 14.03
N SER A 242 -7.39 -6.20 15.17
CA SER A 242 -7.90 -5.23 16.13
C SER A 242 -6.90 -4.83 17.23
N VAL A 243 -5.91 -5.66 17.51
CA VAL A 243 -4.93 -5.41 18.59
C VAL A 243 -3.49 -5.46 18.08
N LEU A 244 -2.65 -4.53 18.55
CA LEU A 244 -1.27 -4.41 18.09
C LEU A 244 -0.44 -5.67 18.34
N SER A 245 -0.71 -6.39 19.43
CA SER A 245 0.00 -7.64 19.75
C SER A 245 -0.18 -8.72 18.67
N SER A 246 -1.28 -8.73 17.95
CA SER A 246 -1.53 -9.66 16.83
C SER A 246 -0.93 -9.15 15.51
N TYR A 247 -0.63 -7.86 15.40
CA TYR A 247 0.05 -7.28 14.26
C TYR A 247 1.58 -7.46 14.34
N ARG A 248 2.12 -7.38 15.55
CA ARG A 248 3.55 -7.44 15.83
C ARG A 248 4.14 -8.80 15.43
N GLY A 249 5.12 -8.79 14.52
CA GLY A 249 5.73 -10.01 14.00
C GLY A 249 4.79 -10.91 13.19
N GLY A 250 3.66 -10.37 12.74
CA GLY A 250 2.57 -11.12 12.10
C GLY A 250 2.73 -11.39 10.60
N CYS A 251 3.89 -11.14 10.01
CA CYS A 251 4.15 -11.38 8.57
C CYS A 251 3.14 -10.68 7.63
N ASN A 252 2.77 -9.44 7.96
CA ASN A 252 1.70 -8.70 7.29
C ASN A 252 2.14 -8.00 5.99
N PHE A 253 3.25 -8.42 5.41
CA PHE A 253 3.84 -7.80 4.23
C PHE A 253 4.24 -8.83 3.19
N GLU A 254 4.29 -8.38 1.94
CA GLU A 254 5.07 -9.03 0.88
C GLU A 254 6.27 -8.15 0.55
N THR A 255 7.44 -8.74 0.36
CA THR A 255 8.64 -8.00 -0.04
C THR A 255 8.78 -8.00 -1.55
N VAL A 256 9.01 -6.81 -2.12
CA VAL A 256 9.20 -6.64 -3.55
C VAL A 256 10.59 -6.06 -3.82
N GLY A 257 11.44 -6.87 -4.44
CA GLY A 257 12.80 -6.47 -4.78
C GLY A 257 13.87 -6.79 -3.73
N LEU A 258 13.57 -7.57 -2.70
CA LEU A 258 14.57 -8.17 -1.80
C LEU A 258 14.85 -9.63 -2.17
N SER A 259 16.09 -10.07 -2.05
CA SER A 259 16.45 -11.45 -2.34
C SER A 259 15.75 -12.44 -1.39
N ARG A 260 15.41 -13.62 -1.92
CA ARG A 260 14.81 -14.69 -1.12
C ARG A 260 15.69 -15.09 0.06
N ALA A 261 17.01 -15.06 -0.11
CA ALA A 261 17.96 -15.38 0.95
C ALA A 261 17.86 -14.41 2.14
N ILE A 262 17.80 -13.09 1.89
CA ILE A 262 17.60 -12.08 2.93
C ILE A 262 16.27 -12.28 3.64
N VAL A 263 15.20 -12.50 2.88
CA VAL A 263 13.87 -12.65 3.47
C VAL A 263 13.78 -13.91 4.33
N ALA A 264 14.35 -15.03 3.85
CA ALA A 264 14.37 -16.28 4.63
C ALA A 264 15.20 -16.15 5.92
N GLU A 265 16.31 -15.41 5.89
CA GLU A 265 17.20 -15.27 7.03
C GLU A 265 16.72 -14.26 8.07
N PHE A 266 16.28 -13.07 7.63
CA PHE A 266 15.99 -11.95 8.53
C PHE A 266 14.49 -11.72 8.76
N PHE A 267 13.64 -12.18 7.85
CA PHE A 267 12.20 -11.96 7.87
C PHE A 267 11.42 -13.26 7.59
N PRO A 268 11.69 -14.34 8.35
CA PRO A 268 11.02 -15.62 8.12
C PRO A 268 9.51 -15.47 8.23
N GLY A 269 8.79 -16.06 7.29
CA GLY A 269 7.32 -15.94 7.17
C GLY A 269 6.87 -14.88 6.17
N LEU A 270 7.73 -13.95 5.74
CA LEU A 270 7.44 -13.06 4.62
C LEU A 270 7.71 -13.74 3.28
N VAL A 271 7.06 -13.24 2.24
CA VAL A 271 7.19 -13.76 0.88
C VAL A 271 8.01 -12.80 0.01
N SER A 272 8.91 -13.37 -0.82
CA SER A 272 9.66 -12.66 -1.86
C SER A 272 9.57 -13.46 -3.16
N ARG A 273 8.57 -13.17 -3.98
CA ARG A 273 8.27 -13.99 -5.18
C ARG A 273 9.23 -13.74 -6.32
N ILE A 274 9.58 -12.48 -6.56
CA ILE A 274 10.46 -12.09 -7.67
C ILE A 274 11.92 -11.98 -7.28
N SER A 275 12.27 -12.14 -5.99
CA SER A 275 13.62 -11.90 -5.47
C SER A 275 14.08 -10.43 -5.66
N GLY A 276 15.37 -10.15 -5.65
CA GLY A 276 15.91 -8.80 -5.82
C GLY A 276 17.31 -8.63 -5.22
N ILE A 277 17.56 -7.45 -4.61
CA ILE A 277 18.88 -7.12 -4.07
C ILE A 277 19.21 -7.98 -2.85
N GLY A 278 20.46 -8.41 -2.78
CA GLY A 278 21.05 -9.13 -1.66
C GLY A 278 21.66 -8.19 -0.62
N LEU A 279 22.24 -8.78 0.44
CA LEU A 279 22.86 -8.03 1.55
C LEU A 279 23.95 -7.07 1.07
N THR A 280 24.78 -7.50 0.11
CA THR A 280 25.83 -6.66 -0.51
C THR A 280 25.22 -5.45 -1.25
N GLY A 281 24.06 -5.64 -1.90
CA GLY A 281 23.35 -4.54 -2.57
C GLY A 281 22.79 -3.53 -1.58
N ILE A 282 22.28 -3.99 -0.45
CA ILE A 282 21.83 -3.11 0.65
C ILE A 282 23.01 -2.34 1.22
N GLU A 283 24.12 -3.02 1.53
CA GLU A 283 25.34 -2.39 2.03
C GLU A 283 25.86 -1.31 1.07
N LYS A 284 25.90 -1.60 -0.24
CA LYS A 284 26.30 -0.61 -1.26
C LYS A 284 25.42 0.64 -1.22
N LYS A 285 24.10 0.48 -1.06
CA LYS A 285 23.15 1.62 -0.95
C LYS A 285 23.39 2.43 0.32
N ILE A 286 23.64 1.77 1.46
CA ILE A 286 23.96 2.44 2.75
C ILE A 286 25.26 3.24 2.60
N ARG A 287 26.33 2.63 2.11
CA ARG A 287 27.62 3.30 1.89
C ARG A 287 27.48 4.49 0.94
N GLY A 288 26.67 4.36 -0.10
CA GLY A 288 26.44 5.42 -1.07
C GLY A 288 25.74 6.64 -0.48
N ILE A 289 24.71 6.46 0.36
CA ILE A 289 24.01 7.58 0.99
C ILE A 289 24.84 8.18 2.11
N HIS A 290 25.55 7.35 2.89
CA HIS A 290 26.45 7.81 3.94
C HIS A 290 27.58 8.68 3.38
N ALA A 291 28.26 8.23 2.31
CA ALA A 291 29.31 9.00 1.65
C ALA A 291 28.79 10.35 1.13
N LYS A 292 27.54 10.41 0.61
CA LYS A 292 26.92 11.67 0.19
C LYS A 292 26.67 12.61 1.37
N ALA A 293 26.30 12.09 2.54
CA ALA A 293 25.99 12.89 3.73
C ALA A 293 27.24 13.58 4.30
N TYR A 294 28.42 12.97 4.15
CA TYR A 294 29.72 13.47 4.65
C TYR A 294 30.63 14.05 3.56
N GLN A 295 30.08 14.35 2.38
CA GLN A 295 30.85 15.06 1.35
C GLN A 295 31.17 16.49 1.79
N GLU A 296 32.42 16.90 1.60
CA GLU A 296 32.80 18.29 1.72
C GLU A 296 32.02 19.15 0.70
N ASN A 297 31.50 20.30 1.11
CA ASN A 297 30.79 21.26 0.27
C ASN A 297 29.38 20.85 -0.21
N VAL A 298 28.64 20.03 0.53
CA VAL A 298 27.20 19.83 0.25
C VAL A 298 26.42 21.10 0.61
N SER A 299 26.17 21.95 -0.38
CA SER A 299 25.37 23.18 -0.20
C SER A 299 23.88 22.95 -0.39
N VAL A 300 23.46 21.87 -1.04
CA VAL A 300 22.06 21.62 -1.38
C VAL A 300 21.67 20.17 -1.02
N LEU A 301 20.63 20.04 -0.21
CA LEU A 301 20.05 18.73 0.10
C LEU A 301 19.40 18.08 -1.13
N PRO A 302 19.31 16.73 -1.18
CA PRO A 302 18.61 16.02 -2.24
C PRO A 302 17.15 16.52 -2.36
N ILE A 303 16.69 16.67 -3.60
CA ILE A 303 15.36 17.25 -3.89
C ILE A 303 14.23 16.30 -3.46
N GLY A 304 14.49 15.00 -3.35
CA GLY A 304 13.48 13.97 -3.05
C GLY A 304 12.55 13.74 -4.24
N GLY A 305 11.31 14.18 -4.15
CA GLY A 305 10.36 14.06 -5.25
C GLY A 305 9.44 12.82 -5.19
N LEU A 306 9.53 11.98 -4.16
CA LEU A 306 8.74 10.75 -4.03
C LEU A 306 7.21 11.00 -3.95
N TYR A 307 6.79 11.98 -3.18
CA TYR A 307 5.37 12.26 -2.95
C TYR A 307 4.79 13.26 -3.95
N LYS A 308 5.63 14.01 -4.61
CA LYS A 308 5.25 15.00 -5.62
C LYS A 308 6.40 15.17 -6.59
N TYR A 309 6.11 15.12 -7.90
CA TYR A 309 7.11 15.35 -8.93
C TYR A 309 7.96 16.60 -8.67
N ARG A 310 9.25 16.43 -8.79
CA ARG A 310 10.25 17.50 -8.76
C ARG A 310 11.27 17.22 -9.86
N LYS A 311 11.62 18.28 -10.61
CA LYS A 311 12.69 18.18 -11.61
C LYS A 311 13.99 17.74 -10.92
N ASN A 312 14.69 16.77 -11.46
CA ASN A 312 15.90 16.14 -10.92
C ASN A 312 15.69 15.37 -9.58
N GLY A 313 14.45 15.07 -9.21
CA GLY A 313 14.11 14.18 -8.09
C GLY A 313 13.78 12.78 -8.55
N GLU A 314 12.89 12.11 -7.82
CA GLU A 314 12.39 10.78 -8.18
C GLU A 314 11.70 10.79 -9.54
N THR A 315 11.86 9.72 -10.31
CA THR A 315 11.20 9.54 -11.59
C THR A 315 9.70 9.34 -11.40
N HIS A 316 8.90 9.94 -12.26
CA HIS A 316 7.45 9.77 -12.31
C HIS A 316 7.00 9.38 -13.72
N GLN A 317 6.00 8.52 -13.83
CA GLN A 317 5.42 8.14 -15.13
C GLN A 317 4.72 9.31 -15.79
N TYR A 318 4.01 10.13 -15.02
CA TYR A 318 3.24 11.28 -15.52
C TYR A 318 3.99 12.60 -15.30
N GLN A 319 5.11 12.76 -16.01
CA GLN A 319 5.87 14.01 -16.00
C GLN A 319 5.16 15.11 -16.80
N GLY A 320 5.29 16.36 -16.36
CA GLY A 320 4.66 17.50 -17.04
C GLY A 320 5.00 17.60 -18.53
N LYS A 321 6.26 17.33 -18.93
CA LYS A 321 6.69 17.30 -20.33
C LYS A 321 5.88 16.30 -21.14
N LEU A 322 5.71 15.08 -20.63
CA LEU A 322 4.99 14.00 -21.33
C LEU A 322 3.49 14.33 -21.47
N ILE A 323 2.90 14.87 -20.40
CA ILE A 323 1.49 15.30 -20.41
C ILE A 323 1.28 16.38 -21.48
N HIS A 324 2.13 17.39 -21.54
CA HIS A 324 2.03 18.47 -22.54
C HIS A 324 2.23 17.96 -23.96
N MET A 325 3.16 17.02 -24.17
CA MET A 325 3.35 16.40 -25.50
C MET A 325 2.11 15.62 -25.94
N LEU A 326 1.49 14.84 -25.04
CA LEU A 326 0.27 14.10 -25.33
C LEU A 326 -0.90 15.06 -25.63
N GLN A 327 -1.08 16.09 -24.81
CA GLN A 327 -2.12 17.10 -25.03
C GLN A 327 -1.95 17.80 -26.37
N TYR A 328 -0.73 18.21 -26.71
CA TYR A 328 -0.43 18.83 -27.99
C TYR A 328 -0.72 17.88 -29.16
N ALA A 329 -0.28 16.63 -29.07
CA ALA A 329 -0.51 15.62 -30.10
C ALA A 329 -2.00 15.42 -30.37
N VAL A 330 -2.81 15.33 -29.33
CA VAL A 330 -4.27 15.13 -29.41
C VAL A 330 -4.96 16.38 -29.96
N THR A 331 -4.66 17.57 -29.42
CA THR A 331 -5.30 18.82 -29.83
C THR A 331 -5.01 19.18 -31.27
N ASN A 332 -3.81 18.90 -31.77
CA ASN A 332 -3.38 19.23 -33.14
C ASN A 332 -3.45 18.04 -34.10
N ASN A 333 -4.00 16.91 -33.67
CA ASN A 333 -4.04 15.66 -34.44
C ASN A 333 -2.67 15.28 -35.03
N SER A 334 -1.59 15.47 -34.23
CA SER A 334 -0.20 15.28 -34.68
C SER A 334 0.31 13.89 -34.29
N TYR A 335 0.26 12.94 -35.22
CA TYR A 335 0.81 11.61 -35.03
C TYR A 335 2.35 11.61 -34.86
N GLU A 336 3.03 12.56 -35.48
CA GLU A 336 4.48 12.74 -35.29
C GLU A 336 4.84 13.08 -33.83
N THR A 337 4.09 14.02 -33.24
CA THR A 337 4.27 14.34 -31.82
C THR A 337 3.89 13.17 -30.91
N TYR A 338 2.87 12.41 -31.28
CA TYR A 338 2.51 11.19 -30.55
C TYR A 338 3.63 10.14 -30.58
N LYS A 339 4.29 9.93 -31.72
CA LYS A 339 5.46 9.04 -31.81
C LYS A 339 6.63 9.52 -30.94
N LYS A 340 6.89 10.83 -30.89
CA LYS A 340 7.90 11.39 -29.97
C LYS A 340 7.52 11.15 -28.50
N TYR A 341 6.25 11.34 -28.15
CA TYR A 341 5.74 11.04 -26.81
C TYR A 341 5.94 9.57 -26.42
N THR A 342 5.62 8.64 -27.31
CA THR A 342 5.82 7.20 -27.03
C THR A 342 7.30 6.85 -26.89
N GLN A 343 8.17 7.42 -27.71
CA GLN A 343 9.62 7.22 -27.60
C GLN A 343 10.16 7.71 -26.25
N GLU A 344 9.78 8.91 -25.84
CA GLU A 344 10.18 9.45 -24.52
C GLU A 344 9.73 8.56 -23.34
N ILE A 345 8.57 7.87 -23.45
CA ILE A 345 8.13 6.91 -22.45
C ILE A 345 9.04 5.67 -22.44
N TYR A 346 9.42 5.16 -23.61
CA TYR A 346 10.32 4.01 -23.73
C TYR A 346 11.73 4.30 -23.22
N ASP A 347 12.16 5.56 -23.29
CA ASP A 347 13.49 6.00 -22.85
C ASP A 347 13.55 6.27 -21.32
N LEU A 348 12.42 6.22 -20.60
CA LEU A 348 12.40 6.32 -19.15
C LEU A 348 13.07 5.13 -18.49
N SER A 349 13.73 5.35 -17.33
CA SER A 349 14.12 4.27 -16.44
C SER A 349 12.89 3.44 -16.05
N PRO A 350 13.02 2.11 -15.91
CA PRO A 350 11.89 1.24 -15.57
C PRO A 350 11.19 1.68 -14.29
N ILE A 351 9.87 1.83 -14.37
CA ILE A 351 8.99 2.22 -13.24
C ILE A 351 8.22 1.01 -12.73
N ASN A 352 7.74 0.19 -13.66
CA ASN A 352 6.92 -0.99 -13.41
C ASN A 352 7.61 -2.27 -13.87
N LEU A 353 7.14 -3.41 -13.39
CA LEU A 353 7.70 -4.70 -13.82
C LEU A 353 7.53 -4.94 -15.32
N ARG A 354 6.42 -4.48 -15.92
CA ARG A 354 6.18 -4.61 -17.36
C ARG A 354 7.22 -3.90 -18.22
N ASP A 355 7.88 -2.87 -17.69
CA ASP A 355 8.92 -2.14 -18.41
C ASP A 355 10.21 -2.97 -18.55
N LEU A 356 10.32 -4.10 -17.83
CA LEU A 356 11.44 -5.05 -17.88
C LEU A 356 11.14 -6.31 -18.70
N VAL A 357 9.93 -6.44 -19.29
CA VAL A 357 9.55 -7.62 -20.08
C VAL A 357 9.43 -7.28 -21.54
N ASP A 358 9.65 -8.30 -22.38
CA ASP A 358 9.56 -8.19 -23.83
C ASP A 358 8.89 -9.45 -24.41
N PHE A 359 8.54 -9.41 -25.68
CA PHE A 359 8.00 -10.56 -26.41
C PHE A 359 9.05 -11.65 -26.57
N ARG A 360 8.62 -12.92 -26.54
CA ARG A 360 9.53 -14.04 -26.76
C ARG A 360 10.07 -14.00 -28.21
N LYS A 361 11.37 -13.98 -28.38
CA LYS A 361 12.06 -13.88 -29.69
C LYS A 361 11.56 -14.90 -30.71
N ARG A 362 11.21 -16.13 -30.29
CA ARG A 362 10.67 -17.18 -31.18
C ARG A 362 9.40 -16.76 -31.91
N TYR A 363 8.57 -15.90 -31.33
CA TYR A 363 7.34 -15.41 -31.96
C TYR A 363 7.56 -14.17 -32.82
N ILE A 364 8.69 -13.47 -32.64
CA ILE A 364 9.05 -12.30 -33.44
C ILE A 364 9.67 -12.72 -34.77
N ASN A 365 10.42 -13.84 -34.78
CA ASN A 365 11.18 -14.30 -35.95
C ASN A 365 10.35 -15.13 -36.95
N GLU A 366 9.14 -15.52 -36.60
CA GLU A 366 8.23 -16.30 -37.45
C GLU A 366 6.93 -15.51 -37.67
N PRO A 367 6.95 -14.49 -38.56
CA PRO A 367 5.76 -13.68 -38.85
C PRO A 367 4.69 -14.55 -39.52
N ILE A 368 3.45 -14.40 -39.03
CA ILE A 368 2.26 -15.00 -39.64
C ILE A 368 1.77 -14.13 -40.79
N ASN A 369 0.90 -14.68 -41.66
CA ASN A 369 0.29 -13.92 -42.71
C ASN A 369 -0.56 -12.78 -42.13
N ILE A 370 -0.55 -11.61 -42.76
CA ILE A 370 -1.30 -10.43 -42.32
C ILE A 370 -2.81 -10.68 -42.20
N SER A 371 -3.35 -11.59 -43.01
CA SER A 371 -4.75 -12.01 -42.95
C SER A 371 -5.12 -12.81 -41.71
N GLU A 372 -4.13 -13.38 -41.03
CA GLU A 372 -4.28 -14.11 -39.75
C GLU A 372 -4.09 -13.19 -38.54
N VAL A 373 -3.60 -11.96 -38.76
CA VAL A 373 -3.44 -10.97 -37.68
C VAL A 373 -4.80 -10.36 -37.35
N GLU A 374 -5.16 -10.37 -36.08
CA GLU A 374 -6.40 -9.78 -35.60
C GLU A 374 -6.49 -8.28 -35.95
N PRO A 375 -7.58 -7.81 -36.58
CA PRO A 375 -7.71 -6.42 -36.94
C PRO A 375 -7.86 -5.50 -35.74
N VAL A 376 -7.39 -4.25 -35.83
CA VAL A 376 -7.43 -3.25 -34.76
C VAL A 376 -8.84 -3.07 -34.18
N SER A 377 -9.87 -3.11 -35.04
CA SER A 377 -11.28 -3.01 -34.60
C SER A 377 -11.73 -4.11 -33.64
N GLU A 378 -11.16 -5.30 -33.75
CA GLU A 378 -11.40 -6.43 -32.85
C GLU A 378 -10.60 -6.27 -31.54
N ILE A 379 -9.34 -5.86 -31.67
CA ILE A 379 -8.45 -5.60 -30.52
C ILE A 379 -9.04 -4.53 -29.61
N LEU A 380 -9.54 -3.42 -30.18
CA LEU A 380 -10.11 -2.29 -29.43
C LEU A 380 -11.30 -2.69 -28.55
N GLN A 381 -12.06 -3.72 -28.93
CA GLN A 381 -13.20 -4.20 -28.13
C GLN A 381 -12.79 -4.80 -26.77
N ARG A 382 -11.52 -5.16 -26.59
CA ARG A 382 -10.98 -5.68 -25.33
C ARG A 382 -10.45 -4.59 -24.42
N PHE A 383 -10.41 -3.33 -24.88
CA PHE A 383 -9.96 -2.23 -24.04
C PHE A 383 -11.10 -1.66 -23.21
N GLY A 384 -10.79 -1.40 -21.94
CA GLY A 384 -11.70 -0.74 -21.01
C GLY A 384 -11.02 0.42 -20.30
N SER A 385 -11.80 1.43 -19.94
CA SER A 385 -11.31 2.47 -19.02
C SER A 385 -11.22 1.93 -17.60
N GLY A 386 -10.34 2.50 -16.78
CA GLY A 386 -10.41 2.29 -15.34
C GLY A 386 -11.75 2.75 -14.78
N SER A 387 -12.19 2.14 -13.68
CA SER A 387 -13.44 2.52 -13.01
C SER A 387 -13.28 3.87 -12.30
N MET A 388 -13.94 4.90 -12.78
CA MET A 388 -13.91 6.25 -12.24
C MET A 388 -15.34 6.74 -12.01
N SER A 389 -15.71 7.05 -10.77
CA SER A 389 -17.07 7.44 -10.42
C SER A 389 -17.37 8.91 -10.75
N HIS A 390 -18.63 9.19 -11.09
CA HIS A 390 -19.15 10.55 -11.04
C HIS A 390 -19.09 11.06 -9.59
N GLY A 391 -18.35 12.14 -9.38
CA GLY A 391 -17.95 12.67 -8.07
C GLY A 391 -16.43 12.61 -7.82
N ALA A 392 -15.72 11.62 -8.40
CA ALA A 392 -14.27 11.70 -8.60
C ALA A 392 -13.92 12.47 -9.89
N LEU A 393 -14.78 12.35 -10.92
CA LEU A 393 -14.77 13.15 -12.13
C LEU A 393 -15.99 14.08 -12.19
N SER A 394 -15.91 15.16 -12.97
CA SER A 394 -17.09 15.93 -13.34
C SER A 394 -18.00 15.11 -14.27
N GLN A 395 -19.25 15.54 -14.41
CA GLN A 395 -20.22 14.90 -15.31
C GLN A 395 -19.69 14.89 -16.75
N GLU A 396 -19.21 16.02 -17.23
CA GLU A 396 -18.71 16.20 -18.61
C GLU A 396 -17.52 15.28 -18.90
N ALA A 397 -16.58 15.17 -17.98
CA ALA A 397 -15.42 14.29 -18.14
C ALA A 397 -15.84 12.81 -18.17
N HIS A 398 -16.79 12.43 -17.30
CA HIS A 398 -17.30 11.07 -17.22
C HIS A 398 -18.09 10.68 -18.48
N GLU A 399 -18.92 11.58 -19.02
CA GLU A 399 -19.67 11.37 -20.25
C GLU A 399 -18.75 11.35 -21.48
N THR A 400 -17.80 12.29 -21.58
CA THR A 400 -16.82 12.35 -22.68
C THR A 400 -15.99 11.07 -22.76
N LEU A 401 -15.57 10.53 -21.60
CA LEU A 401 -14.85 9.26 -21.55
C LEU A 401 -15.72 8.11 -22.11
N ALA A 402 -16.98 8.03 -21.70
CA ALA A 402 -17.90 6.99 -22.18
C ALA A 402 -18.14 7.11 -23.69
N ILE A 403 -18.37 8.33 -24.19
CA ILE A 403 -18.53 8.59 -25.63
C ILE A 403 -17.27 8.16 -26.41
N GLY A 404 -16.09 8.56 -25.94
CA GLY A 404 -14.82 8.20 -26.59
C GLY A 404 -14.62 6.69 -26.65
N MET A 405 -14.85 5.97 -25.56
CA MET A 405 -14.75 4.51 -25.52
C MET A 405 -15.79 3.82 -26.42
N ASN A 406 -17.04 4.31 -26.44
CA ASN A 406 -18.08 3.75 -27.29
C ASN A 406 -17.77 3.94 -28.78
N ARG A 407 -17.20 5.09 -29.20
CA ARG A 407 -16.79 5.36 -30.59
C ARG A 407 -15.76 4.36 -31.10
N ILE A 408 -14.81 3.94 -30.27
CA ILE A 408 -13.80 2.92 -30.61
C ILE A 408 -14.29 1.47 -30.36
N LYS A 409 -15.55 1.28 -29.95
CA LYS A 409 -16.14 -0.01 -29.54
C LYS A 409 -15.50 -0.63 -28.30
N GLY A 410 -14.69 0.12 -27.55
CA GLY A 410 -14.20 -0.25 -26.22
C GLY A 410 -15.28 -0.14 -25.15
N ALA A 411 -14.90 -0.29 -23.90
CA ALA A 411 -15.82 -0.18 -22.76
C ALA A 411 -15.38 0.90 -21.78
N SER A 412 -16.32 1.74 -21.33
CA SER A 412 -16.12 2.56 -20.14
C SER A 412 -16.78 1.93 -18.94
N CYS A 413 -16.18 2.12 -17.74
CA CYS A 413 -16.77 1.70 -16.49
C CYS A 413 -17.34 2.90 -15.73
N SER A 414 -18.59 2.78 -15.29
CA SER A 414 -19.30 3.83 -14.55
C SER A 414 -18.64 4.23 -13.23
N GLY A 415 -17.82 3.35 -12.65
CA GLY A 415 -17.36 3.46 -11.27
C GLY A 415 -18.50 3.30 -10.25
N GLU A 416 -18.16 3.32 -8.96
CA GLU A 416 -19.16 3.29 -7.88
C GLU A 416 -19.92 4.63 -7.81
N GLY A 417 -21.21 4.57 -7.62
CA GLY A 417 -22.00 5.77 -7.42
C GLY A 417 -23.14 5.97 -8.42
N GLY A 418 -23.38 4.98 -9.28
CA GLY A 418 -24.46 5.00 -10.24
C GLY A 418 -24.16 5.82 -11.49
N GLU A 419 -25.16 5.89 -12.35
CA GLU A 419 -25.11 6.65 -13.61
C GLU A 419 -26.51 7.13 -13.95
N ASP A 420 -26.66 8.36 -14.51
CA ASP A 420 -27.97 8.90 -14.88
C ASP A 420 -28.60 8.04 -15.99
N VAL A 421 -29.82 7.58 -15.74
CA VAL A 421 -30.60 6.73 -16.66
C VAL A 421 -30.77 7.39 -18.04
N LYS A 422 -30.77 8.72 -18.12
CA LYS A 422 -30.84 9.45 -19.38
C LYS A 422 -29.71 9.08 -20.35
N ARG A 423 -28.53 8.69 -19.83
CA ARG A 423 -27.37 8.30 -20.61
C ARG A 423 -27.56 6.98 -21.37
N ALA A 424 -28.54 6.19 -21.03
CA ALA A 424 -28.91 4.98 -21.78
C ALA A 424 -29.47 5.30 -23.20
N LYS A 425 -29.97 6.52 -23.41
CA LYS A 425 -30.46 6.96 -24.71
C LYS A 425 -29.33 7.60 -25.53
N PRO A 426 -29.22 7.30 -26.84
CA PRO A 426 -28.29 7.98 -27.72
C PRO A 426 -28.54 9.51 -27.72
N LEU A 427 -27.47 10.27 -27.88
CA LEU A 427 -27.51 11.70 -28.09
C LEU A 427 -28.02 12.04 -29.51
N GLU A 428 -28.41 13.30 -29.73
CA GLU A 428 -28.93 13.76 -31.05
C GLU A 428 -27.96 13.52 -32.22
N ASN A 429 -26.65 13.53 -31.93
CA ASN A 429 -25.61 13.26 -32.93
C ASN A 429 -25.32 11.75 -33.14
N GLY A 430 -26.07 10.87 -32.47
CA GLY A 430 -25.90 9.42 -32.52
C GLY A 430 -24.87 8.83 -31.56
N ASP A 431 -24.16 9.65 -30.81
CA ASP A 431 -23.21 9.18 -29.78
C ASP A 431 -23.93 8.53 -28.61
N SER A 432 -23.26 7.59 -27.94
CA SER A 432 -23.73 6.99 -26.69
C SER A 432 -22.84 7.44 -25.54
N ALA A 433 -23.44 8.05 -24.52
CA ALA A 433 -22.79 8.41 -23.27
C ALA A 433 -22.94 7.31 -22.20
N ASN A 434 -23.56 6.18 -22.52
CA ASN A 434 -23.76 5.06 -21.61
C ASN A 434 -22.45 4.32 -21.32
N SER A 435 -22.14 4.09 -20.05
CA SER A 435 -21.01 3.21 -19.66
C SER A 435 -21.42 1.76 -19.87
N ARG A 436 -20.66 1.02 -20.70
CA ARG A 436 -20.96 -0.39 -21.01
C ARG A 436 -20.71 -1.33 -19.83
N VAL A 437 -19.85 -0.94 -18.88
CA VAL A 437 -19.59 -1.66 -17.61
C VAL A 437 -20.22 -0.88 -16.46
N LYS A 438 -21.06 -1.52 -15.68
CA LYS A 438 -21.68 -0.95 -14.48
C LYS A 438 -21.04 -1.54 -13.23
N GLN A 439 -20.46 -0.69 -12.37
CA GLN A 439 -19.78 -1.13 -11.17
C GLN A 439 -20.73 -1.12 -9.96
N ILE A 440 -20.60 -2.15 -9.11
CA ILE A 440 -21.29 -2.30 -7.84
C ILE A 440 -20.24 -2.33 -6.73
N ALA A 441 -20.33 -1.39 -5.78
CA ALA A 441 -19.51 -1.38 -4.58
C ALA A 441 -20.34 -1.76 -3.33
N SER A 442 -19.69 -1.87 -2.18
CA SER A 442 -20.32 -2.31 -0.93
C SER A 442 -21.55 -1.47 -0.52
N ALA A 443 -21.53 -0.16 -0.73
CA ALA A 443 -22.64 0.73 -0.37
C ALA A 443 -23.80 0.72 -1.37
N ARG A 444 -23.66 0.09 -2.53
CA ARG A 444 -24.71 0.03 -3.59
C ARG A 444 -25.24 1.42 -4.02
N PHE A 445 -24.45 2.49 -3.91
CA PHE A 445 -24.87 3.83 -4.31
C PHE A 445 -25.32 3.90 -5.77
N GLY A 446 -26.55 4.33 -6.00
CA GLY A 446 -27.13 4.48 -7.34
C GLY A 446 -27.38 3.18 -8.11
N VAL A 447 -27.31 2.03 -7.45
CA VAL A 447 -27.60 0.73 -8.06
C VAL A 447 -29.11 0.51 -8.08
N THR A 448 -29.69 0.52 -9.28
CA THR A 448 -31.10 0.25 -9.56
C THR A 448 -31.23 -0.82 -10.63
N ILE A 449 -32.42 -1.37 -10.82
CA ILE A 449 -32.70 -2.35 -11.89
C ILE A 449 -32.43 -1.72 -13.26
N ASP A 450 -32.83 -0.47 -13.48
CA ASP A 450 -32.55 0.24 -14.73
C ASP A 450 -31.04 0.40 -14.98
N TYR A 451 -30.29 0.74 -13.94
CA TYR A 451 -28.84 0.83 -14.02
C TYR A 451 -28.21 -0.51 -14.45
N LEU A 452 -28.63 -1.62 -13.85
CA LEU A 452 -28.09 -2.95 -14.12
C LEU A 452 -28.53 -3.51 -15.49
N ASN A 453 -29.70 -3.14 -15.97
CA ASN A 453 -30.18 -3.59 -17.29
C ASN A 453 -29.58 -2.80 -18.46
N ASN A 454 -28.99 -1.63 -18.22
CA ASN A 454 -28.40 -0.78 -19.25
C ASN A 454 -26.88 -1.01 -19.40
N CYS A 455 -26.41 -2.26 -19.34
CA CYS A 455 -25.00 -2.59 -19.49
C CYS A 455 -24.77 -3.95 -20.18
N ASN A 456 -23.53 -4.15 -20.63
CA ASN A 456 -23.05 -5.42 -21.17
C ASN A 456 -22.24 -6.21 -20.13
N GLU A 457 -21.80 -5.53 -19.06
CA GLU A 457 -21.00 -6.11 -18.00
C GLU A 457 -21.29 -5.45 -16.66
N ILE A 458 -21.37 -6.26 -15.60
CA ILE A 458 -21.53 -5.82 -14.23
C ILE A 458 -20.24 -6.17 -13.49
N GLU A 459 -19.58 -5.17 -12.91
CA GLU A 459 -18.35 -5.36 -12.14
C GLU A 459 -18.62 -5.27 -10.64
N ILE A 460 -18.41 -6.35 -9.91
CA ILE A 460 -18.45 -6.37 -8.43
C ILE A 460 -17.09 -5.89 -7.93
N LYS A 461 -17.05 -4.72 -7.29
CA LYS A 461 -15.84 -4.13 -6.72
C LYS A 461 -15.58 -4.65 -5.31
N ILE A 462 -14.63 -5.56 -5.17
CA ILE A 462 -14.17 -6.02 -3.85
C ILE A 462 -13.17 -5.05 -3.24
N ALA A 463 -12.22 -4.55 -4.05
CA ALA A 463 -11.20 -3.60 -3.62
C ALA A 463 -10.76 -2.69 -4.77
N GLN A 464 -9.97 -1.66 -4.47
CA GLN A 464 -9.37 -0.76 -5.47
C GLN A 464 -7.89 -0.51 -5.17
N GLY A 465 -7.08 -0.31 -6.21
CA GLY A 465 -5.61 -0.28 -6.11
C GLY A 465 -5.03 0.80 -5.21
N ALA A 466 -5.62 2.00 -5.17
CA ALA A 466 -5.08 3.11 -4.36
C ALA A 466 -5.39 3.01 -2.85
N LYS A 467 -6.39 2.25 -2.46
CA LYS A 467 -6.80 2.11 -1.05
C LYS A 467 -7.47 0.76 -0.77
N PRO A 468 -6.75 -0.35 -0.98
CA PRO A 468 -7.28 -1.67 -0.68
C PRO A 468 -7.61 -1.79 0.81
N GLY A 469 -8.75 -2.41 1.14
CA GLY A 469 -9.18 -2.62 2.52
C GLY A 469 -9.71 -1.38 3.25
N GLU A 470 -9.82 -0.23 2.59
CA GLU A 470 -10.38 1.01 3.20
C GLU A 470 -11.80 1.33 2.72
N GLY A 471 -12.17 0.84 1.55
CA GLY A 471 -13.42 1.19 0.90
C GLY A 471 -13.41 2.57 0.23
N GLY A 472 -14.59 3.01 -0.23
CA GLY A 472 -14.79 4.30 -0.87
C GLY A 472 -15.27 5.38 0.10
N GLN A 473 -14.85 6.62 -0.14
CA GLN A 473 -15.34 7.79 0.59
C GLN A 473 -15.48 8.97 -0.34
N LEU A 474 -16.59 9.67 -0.25
CA LEU A 474 -16.80 10.96 -0.91
C LEU A 474 -17.08 12.03 0.16
N PRO A 475 -16.20 13.03 0.33
CA PRO A 475 -16.40 14.09 1.31
C PRO A 475 -17.67 14.87 1.05
N GLY A 476 -18.36 15.32 2.09
CA GLY A 476 -19.66 15.99 1.99
C GLY A 476 -19.66 17.22 1.08
N PHE A 477 -18.58 18.01 1.06
CA PHE A 477 -18.47 19.17 0.18
C PHE A 477 -18.44 18.84 -1.33
N LYS A 478 -18.17 17.57 -1.69
CA LYS A 478 -18.27 17.05 -3.07
C LYS A 478 -19.62 16.45 -3.39
N VAL A 479 -20.48 16.23 -2.38
CA VAL A 479 -21.82 15.66 -2.57
C VAL A 479 -22.79 16.79 -2.95
N THR A 480 -22.79 17.15 -4.24
CA THR A 480 -23.73 18.11 -4.83
C THR A 480 -25.15 17.56 -4.85
N LYS A 481 -26.14 18.41 -5.20
CA LYS A 481 -27.54 17.96 -5.35
C LYS A 481 -27.69 16.83 -6.38
N ASP A 482 -26.95 16.92 -7.50
CA ASP A 482 -27.00 15.93 -8.57
C ASP A 482 -26.39 14.59 -8.15
N ILE A 483 -25.21 14.64 -7.48
CA ILE A 483 -24.57 13.44 -6.93
C ILE A 483 -25.44 12.80 -5.85
N ALA A 484 -26.04 13.61 -4.97
CA ALA A 484 -26.92 13.09 -3.92
C ALA A 484 -28.17 12.41 -4.50
N LYS A 485 -28.79 13.02 -5.52
CA LYS A 485 -29.92 12.43 -6.25
C LYS A 485 -29.53 11.10 -6.88
N LEU A 486 -28.40 11.06 -7.59
CA LEU A 486 -27.90 9.85 -8.27
C LEU A 486 -27.59 8.72 -7.29
N ARG A 487 -27.04 9.04 -6.13
CA ARG A 487 -26.65 8.08 -5.08
C ARG A 487 -27.75 7.78 -4.06
N HIS A 488 -28.93 8.34 -4.24
CA HIS A 488 -30.07 8.23 -3.29
C HIS A 488 -29.66 8.65 -1.87
N SER A 489 -29.00 9.82 -1.74
CA SER A 489 -28.46 10.34 -0.49
C SER A 489 -28.78 11.82 -0.27
N THR A 490 -28.27 12.41 0.81
CA THR A 490 -28.49 13.82 1.16
C THR A 490 -27.31 14.68 0.71
N PRO A 491 -27.54 15.85 0.05
CA PRO A 491 -26.48 16.78 -0.31
C PRO A 491 -25.68 17.24 0.91
N GLY A 492 -24.36 17.42 0.76
CA GLY A 492 -23.49 17.91 1.81
C GLY A 492 -23.09 16.88 2.88
N VAL A 493 -23.66 15.68 2.86
CA VAL A 493 -23.30 14.59 3.79
C VAL A 493 -22.21 13.71 3.19
N THR A 494 -21.18 13.43 3.99
CA THR A 494 -20.10 12.51 3.58
C THR A 494 -20.65 11.11 3.33
N LEU A 495 -20.33 10.53 2.18
CA LEU A 495 -20.74 9.19 1.79
C LEU A 495 -19.59 8.22 2.02
N ILE A 496 -19.86 7.11 2.70
CA ILE A 496 -18.90 6.05 2.99
C ILE A 496 -19.41 4.76 2.34
N SER A 497 -18.54 4.15 1.52
CA SER A 497 -18.70 2.80 1.01
C SER A 497 -17.73 1.93 1.80
N PRO A 498 -18.20 1.14 2.78
CA PRO A 498 -17.29 0.41 3.68
C PRO A 498 -16.43 -0.60 2.92
N PRO A 499 -15.23 -0.98 3.47
CA PRO A 499 -14.34 -1.91 2.78
C PRO A 499 -14.96 -3.28 2.53
N PRO A 500 -15.65 -3.93 3.47
CA PRO A 500 -16.34 -5.18 3.19
C PRO A 500 -17.73 -4.91 2.57
N HIS A 501 -18.13 -5.77 1.65
CA HIS A 501 -19.55 -5.91 1.35
C HIS A 501 -20.21 -6.59 2.54
N HIS A 502 -21.22 -5.97 3.15
CA HIS A 502 -21.87 -6.49 4.36
C HIS A 502 -22.65 -7.80 4.14
N ASP A 503 -22.85 -8.17 2.91
CA ASP A 503 -23.50 -9.39 2.44
C ASP A 503 -22.51 -10.43 1.86
N ILE A 504 -21.19 -10.16 1.92
CA ILE A 504 -20.16 -11.06 1.41
C ILE A 504 -19.09 -11.29 2.49
N TYR A 505 -19.11 -12.48 3.08
CA TYR A 505 -18.12 -12.94 4.06
C TYR A 505 -17.40 -14.22 3.62
N SER A 506 -17.88 -14.82 2.52
CA SER A 506 -17.32 -16.03 1.93
C SER A 506 -17.46 -16.03 0.41
N ILE A 507 -16.84 -17.01 -0.25
CA ILE A 507 -17.01 -17.21 -1.70
C ILE A 507 -18.44 -17.61 -2.05
N GLU A 508 -19.14 -18.32 -1.15
CA GLU A 508 -20.53 -18.73 -1.31
C GLU A 508 -21.46 -17.52 -1.35
N ASP A 509 -21.24 -16.53 -0.48
CA ASP A 509 -22.00 -15.27 -0.50
C ASP A 509 -21.76 -14.50 -1.80
N LEU A 510 -20.51 -14.48 -2.28
CA LEU A 510 -20.18 -13.89 -3.57
C LEU A 510 -20.89 -14.61 -4.72
N ALA A 511 -20.94 -15.96 -4.67
CA ALA A 511 -21.66 -16.75 -5.66
C ALA A 511 -23.15 -16.42 -5.69
N GLN A 512 -23.78 -16.20 -4.53
CA GLN A 512 -25.16 -15.76 -4.43
C GLN A 512 -25.36 -14.39 -5.11
N LEU A 513 -24.50 -13.41 -4.82
CA LEU A 513 -24.59 -12.09 -5.47
C LEU A 513 -24.42 -12.19 -7.00
N ILE A 514 -23.46 -12.99 -7.48
CA ILE A 514 -23.26 -13.22 -8.91
C ILE A 514 -24.53 -13.83 -9.53
N TYR A 515 -25.13 -14.83 -8.88
CA TYR A 515 -26.37 -15.44 -9.32
C TYR A 515 -27.50 -14.41 -9.42
N ASP A 516 -27.73 -13.62 -8.37
CA ASP A 516 -28.78 -12.61 -8.32
C ASP A 516 -28.64 -11.58 -9.46
N LEU A 517 -27.41 -11.11 -9.72
CA LEU A 517 -27.11 -10.18 -10.80
C LEU A 517 -27.39 -10.77 -12.18
N LYS A 518 -27.08 -12.06 -12.38
CA LYS A 518 -27.40 -12.78 -13.62
C LYS A 518 -28.91 -13.00 -13.81
N GLN A 519 -29.70 -13.08 -12.73
CA GLN A 519 -31.16 -13.10 -12.83
C GLN A 519 -31.73 -11.72 -13.24
N ILE A 520 -31.13 -10.62 -12.79
CA ILE A 520 -31.56 -9.26 -13.15
C ILE A 520 -31.24 -8.97 -14.63
N ASN A 521 -30.02 -9.26 -15.06
CA ASN A 521 -29.57 -9.07 -16.45
C ASN A 521 -28.86 -10.34 -16.96
N PRO A 522 -29.60 -11.31 -17.52
CA PRO A 522 -29.03 -12.57 -18.03
C PRO A 522 -28.04 -12.39 -19.20
N ASN A 523 -28.11 -11.27 -19.90
CA ASN A 523 -27.26 -10.97 -21.05
C ASN A 523 -25.92 -10.31 -20.66
N ALA A 524 -25.81 -9.77 -19.45
CA ALA A 524 -24.59 -9.14 -18.98
C ALA A 524 -23.61 -10.17 -18.41
N ARG A 525 -22.32 -9.98 -18.72
CA ARG A 525 -21.24 -10.70 -18.02
C ARG A 525 -21.09 -10.14 -16.62
N VAL A 526 -20.87 -11.01 -15.64
CA VAL A 526 -20.60 -10.59 -14.26
C VAL A 526 -19.13 -10.80 -13.94
N GLY A 527 -18.42 -9.69 -13.71
CA GLY A 527 -17.01 -9.65 -13.37
C GLY A 527 -16.78 -9.35 -11.89
N VAL A 528 -15.66 -9.83 -11.36
CA VAL A 528 -15.20 -9.52 -10.00
C VAL A 528 -13.84 -8.84 -10.05
N LYS A 529 -13.75 -7.65 -9.45
CA LYS A 529 -12.52 -6.87 -9.37
C LYS A 529 -11.80 -7.14 -8.06
N LEU A 530 -10.60 -7.70 -8.17
CA LEU A 530 -9.66 -7.96 -7.09
C LEU A 530 -8.43 -7.03 -7.22
N VAL A 531 -7.70 -6.87 -6.14
CA VAL A 531 -6.40 -6.17 -6.14
C VAL A 531 -5.28 -7.16 -5.86
N ALA A 532 -4.19 -7.05 -6.61
CA ALA A 532 -3.03 -7.91 -6.47
C ALA A 532 -2.45 -7.85 -5.05
N SER A 533 -2.39 -8.99 -4.40
CA SER A 533 -1.82 -9.23 -3.08
C SER A 533 -1.39 -10.70 -2.97
N THR A 534 -0.65 -11.03 -1.94
CA THR A 534 -0.29 -12.44 -1.67
C THR A 534 -1.55 -13.28 -1.54
N GLY A 535 -1.65 -14.37 -2.30
CA GLY A 535 -2.79 -15.30 -2.26
C GLY A 535 -3.96 -14.91 -3.17
N VAL A 536 -3.85 -13.85 -3.98
CA VAL A 536 -4.91 -13.44 -4.93
C VAL A 536 -5.29 -14.56 -5.90
N GLY A 537 -4.37 -15.47 -6.24
CA GLY A 537 -4.65 -16.62 -7.09
C GLY A 537 -5.65 -17.60 -6.47
N THR A 538 -5.57 -17.85 -5.16
CA THR A 538 -6.53 -18.69 -4.44
C THR A 538 -7.91 -18.03 -4.42
N ILE A 539 -7.97 -16.71 -4.20
CA ILE A 539 -9.23 -15.96 -4.27
C ILE A 539 -9.81 -16.02 -5.69
N ALA A 540 -8.97 -15.85 -6.72
CA ALA A 540 -9.39 -15.96 -8.12
C ALA A 540 -9.98 -17.34 -8.45
N ALA A 541 -9.39 -18.42 -7.94
CA ALA A 541 -9.95 -19.76 -8.11
C ALA A 541 -11.34 -19.89 -7.45
N GLY A 542 -11.52 -19.33 -6.26
CA GLY A 542 -12.84 -19.24 -5.60
C GLY A 542 -13.85 -18.44 -6.44
N VAL A 543 -13.45 -17.30 -6.95
CA VAL A 543 -14.28 -16.43 -7.82
C VAL A 543 -14.69 -17.17 -9.11
N ALA A 544 -13.78 -17.91 -9.73
CA ALA A 544 -14.09 -18.73 -10.90
C ALA A 544 -15.12 -19.83 -10.58
N LYS A 545 -14.96 -20.51 -9.44
CA LYS A 545 -15.93 -21.50 -8.94
C LYS A 545 -17.29 -20.88 -8.60
N ALA A 546 -17.32 -19.62 -8.18
CA ALA A 546 -18.55 -18.85 -7.96
C ALA A 546 -19.24 -18.43 -9.27
N LYS A 547 -18.76 -18.88 -10.43
CA LYS A 547 -19.34 -18.63 -11.77
C LYS A 547 -19.26 -17.17 -12.23
N ALA A 548 -18.26 -16.41 -11.80
CA ALA A 548 -17.93 -15.14 -12.43
C ALA A 548 -17.45 -15.38 -13.88
N ASP A 549 -17.84 -14.49 -14.78
CA ASP A 549 -17.42 -14.54 -16.19
C ASP A 549 -16.05 -13.90 -16.41
N ILE A 550 -15.70 -12.93 -15.55
CA ILE A 550 -14.47 -12.14 -15.65
C ILE A 550 -13.86 -11.98 -14.25
N ILE A 551 -12.54 -12.06 -14.18
CA ILE A 551 -11.76 -11.70 -12.99
C ILE A 551 -10.81 -10.58 -13.39
N LEU A 552 -11.04 -9.36 -12.85
CA LEU A 552 -10.18 -8.22 -13.06
C LEU A 552 -9.15 -8.14 -11.93
N ILE A 553 -7.86 -8.20 -12.27
CA ILE A 553 -6.76 -8.02 -11.32
C ILE A 553 -6.20 -6.60 -11.46
N SER A 554 -6.45 -5.75 -10.48
CA SER A 554 -5.85 -4.42 -10.37
C SER A 554 -4.52 -4.48 -9.60
N GLY A 555 -3.61 -3.55 -9.90
CA GLY A 555 -2.36 -3.38 -9.14
C GLY A 555 -2.45 -2.30 -8.06
N HIS A 556 -1.34 -2.11 -7.35
CA HIS A 556 -1.17 -1.10 -6.31
C HIS A 556 -1.23 0.34 -6.83
N SER A 557 -0.94 0.57 -8.12
CA SER A 557 -0.84 1.90 -8.74
C SER A 557 -2.18 2.49 -9.18
N GLY A 558 -3.30 1.86 -8.82
CA GLY A 558 -4.63 2.38 -9.16
C GLY A 558 -4.92 3.76 -8.55
N GLY A 559 -5.74 4.57 -9.25
CA GLY A 559 -6.07 5.93 -8.86
C GLY A 559 -7.18 6.05 -7.82
N THR A 560 -7.27 7.23 -7.21
CA THR A 560 -8.36 7.59 -6.27
C THR A 560 -8.59 9.09 -6.25
N GLY A 561 -9.77 9.51 -5.79
CA GLY A 561 -10.06 10.93 -5.52
C GLY A 561 -9.38 11.49 -4.27
N ALA A 562 -9.18 10.66 -3.24
CA ALA A 562 -8.39 10.97 -2.04
C ALA A 562 -8.12 9.69 -1.23
N SER A 563 -6.88 9.54 -0.75
CA SER A 563 -6.46 8.45 0.13
C SER A 563 -5.25 8.86 0.97
N PRO A 564 -5.02 8.26 2.15
CA PRO A 564 -3.77 8.44 2.88
C PRO A 564 -2.55 8.10 2.01
N GLN A 565 -1.46 8.84 2.15
CA GLN A 565 -0.23 8.61 1.37
C GLN A 565 0.33 7.20 1.57
N THR A 566 0.26 6.69 2.79
CA THR A 566 0.69 5.31 3.11
C THR A 566 -0.07 4.27 2.29
N SER A 567 -1.38 4.46 2.09
CA SER A 567 -2.19 3.56 1.29
C SER A 567 -1.85 3.63 -0.19
N ILE A 568 -1.65 4.83 -0.73
CA ILE A 568 -1.29 5.03 -2.14
C ILE A 568 0.08 4.40 -2.43
N LYS A 569 1.05 4.59 -1.53
CA LYS A 569 2.46 4.21 -1.78
C LYS A 569 2.81 2.77 -1.44
N TYR A 570 2.17 2.15 -0.44
CA TYR A 570 2.73 0.93 0.15
C TYR A 570 1.78 -0.26 0.28
N VAL A 571 0.52 -0.15 -0.16
CA VAL A 571 -0.46 -1.25 -0.06
C VAL A 571 -0.58 -1.99 -1.38
N GLY A 572 -0.64 -3.33 -1.32
CA GLY A 572 -0.76 -4.19 -2.51
C GLY A 572 0.53 -4.30 -3.33
N ILE A 573 0.49 -5.12 -4.35
CA ILE A 573 1.64 -5.44 -5.22
C ILE A 573 1.33 -5.09 -6.69
N PRO A 574 2.34 -5.11 -7.58
CA PRO A 574 2.13 -4.93 -9.01
C PRO A 574 1.11 -5.92 -9.59
N TRP A 575 0.24 -5.44 -10.48
CA TRP A 575 -0.77 -6.29 -11.12
C TRP A 575 -0.13 -7.43 -11.95
N GLU A 576 1.05 -7.22 -12.47
CA GLU A 576 1.81 -8.22 -13.24
C GLU A 576 2.08 -9.48 -12.38
N MET A 577 2.40 -9.29 -11.10
CA MET A 577 2.58 -10.40 -10.16
C MET A 577 1.25 -11.09 -9.84
N GLY A 578 0.21 -10.29 -9.55
CA GLY A 578 -1.11 -10.81 -9.21
C GLY A 578 -1.78 -11.54 -10.38
N LEU A 579 -1.68 -11.00 -11.59
CA LEU A 579 -2.21 -11.64 -12.79
C LEU A 579 -1.52 -12.98 -13.08
N THR A 580 -0.19 -13.01 -12.96
CA THR A 580 0.60 -14.23 -13.17
C THR A 580 0.21 -15.31 -12.15
N GLU A 581 0.09 -14.95 -10.88
CA GLU A 581 -0.36 -15.86 -9.83
C GLU A 581 -1.78 -16.40 -10.10
N ALA A 582 -2.72 -15.51 -10.41
CA ALA A 582 -4.10 -15.88 -10.72
C ALA A 582 -4.15 -16.84 -11.92
N ASN A 583 -3.44 -16.53 -13.01
CA ASN A 583 -3.38 -17.39 -14.19
C ASN A 583 -2.79 -18.78 -13.87
N GLN A 584 -1.71 -18.85 -13.10
CA GLN A 584 -1.09 -20.12 -12.70
C GLN A 584 -2.04 -20.97 -11.86
N ILE A 585 -2.67 -20.40 -10.85
CA ILE A 585 -3.60 -21.12 -9.96
C ILE A 585 -4.85 -21.58 -10.72
N LEU A 586 -5.42 -20.73 -11.59
CA LEU A 586 -6.55 -21.12 -12.43
C LEU A 586 -6.19 -22.27 -13.37
N THR A 587 -5.01 -22.23 -13.99
CA THR A 587 -4.52 -23.30 -14.87
C THR A 587 -4.31 -24.60 -14.12
N LEU A 588 -3.65 -24.56 -12.94
CA LEU A 588 -3.42 -25.73 -12.09
C LEU A 588 -4.71 -26.40 -11.62
N ASN A 589 -5.79 -25.64 -11.47
CA ASN A 589 -7.10 -26.12 -11.04
C ASN A 589 -8.08 -26.39 -12.19
N ASN A 590 -7.63 -26.35 -13.44
CA ASN A 590 -8.47 -26.52 -14.64
C ASN A 590 -9.67 -25.53 -14.67
N LEU A 591 -9.44 -24.29 -14.28
CA LEU A 591 -10.44 -23.21 -14.22
C LEU A 591 -10.15 -22.09 -15.23
N ARG A 592 -9.06 -22.19 -16.01
CA ARG A 592 -8.60 -21.12 -16.89
C ARG A 592 -9.28 -21.11 -18.27
N HIS A 593 -9.92 -22.18 -18.67
CA HIS A 593 -10.61 -22.36 -19.94
C HIS A 593 -11.85 -21.51 -20.11
#